data_73f5fcda8a86caaa3cdca201a2817d7d
#
_entry.id   73f5fcda8a86caaa3cdca201a2817d7d
#
_cell.length_a   1.000
_cell.length_b   1.000
_cell.length_c   1.000
_cell.angle_alpha   90.00
_cell.angle_beta   90.00
_cell.angle_gamma   90.00
#
_symmetry.space_group_name_H-M   'P 1'
#
loop_
_entity.id
_entity.type
_entity.pdbx_description
1 polymer ?
#
loop_
_entity_poly.entity_id
_entity_poly.type
_entity_poly.pdbx_seq_one_letter_code
_entity_poly.pdbx_strand_id
1 'polypeptide(L)'
;MIYLDYSANTPVDEAVLQRFCEVERNCPGNANSRHAAGTAAKAAIDAATQSIARSLNVQPAEIIYTSGASEANNFAIKSIARLERRHGRHIISTPLEHSSVSGSLTALQEQGYEIDLVDIRQDGTVDLAHLKELLRPDTILVAVTAVDSELGVVQPVAEIAEMLKACPHCHFHVDATQAVGKLPVSFAGIDTMSLTAHKFYGLNGIGVLVKRRGLALEPLIHGGESTTIYRSGTPTVALACSLALALEKAVSELPARVEHIRALNARLRTGLAQYPKVRINSPDTAVPQILNLSVQNVKGTVFQRELDARGVCISVKSACSSDGLPSRAVFAVSHDRRNALSSWRISLSHLTTEQEITDFMQAFDACYNALTQ
;
A
#
# COMPACT_ATOMS: atom_id res chain seq x y z
N MET A 1 8.87 -8.08 23.43
CA MET A 1 8.90 -8.15 21.95
C MET A 1 8.69 -6.73 21.43
N ILE A 2 9.58 -6.24 20.60
CA ILE A 2 9.52 -4.89 19.99
C ILE A 2 9.05 -5.09 18.55
N TYR A 3 7.84 -4.59 18.23
CA TYR A 3 7.26 -4.77 16.91
C TYR A 3 7.47 -3.51 16.06
N LEU A 4 8.35 -3.59 15.07
CA LEU A 4 8.71 -2.51 14.16
C LEU A 4 8.46 -2.89 12.69
N ASP A 5 7.40 -3.68 12.44
CA ASP A 5 7.00 -4.13 11.09
C ASP A 5 5.55 -3.76 10.72
N TYR A 6 5.11 -2.58 11.15
CA TYR A 6 3.75 -2.08 10.91
C TYR A 6 3.40 -1.86 9.43
N SER A 7 4.38 -1.75 8.54
CA SER A 7 4.13 -1.70 7.09
C SER A 7 3.80 -3.07 6.50
N ALA A 8 4.16 -4.18 7.16
CA ALA A 8 3.72 -5.51 6.76
C ALA A 8 2.30 -5.78 7.22
N ASN A 9 2.01 -5.56 8.50
CA ASN A 9 0.67 -5.69 9.08
C ASN A 9 0.56 -4.82 10.34
N THR A 10 -0.60 -4.18 10.53
CA THR A 10 -0.90 -3.48 11.77
C THR A 10 -1.74 -4.36 12.69
N PRO A 11 -1.61 -4.27 14.03
CA PRO A 11 -2.61 -4.84 14.92
C PRO A 11 -3.96 -4.18 14.66
N VAL A 12 -5.04 -4.92 14.85
CA VAL A 12 -6.37 -4.33 14.73
C VAL A 12 -6.63 -3.38 15.91
N ASP A 13 -7.22 -2.22 15.62
CA ASP A 13 -7.71 -1.28 16.65
C ASP A 13 -8.86 -1.93 17.44
N GLU A 14 -8.86 -1.78 18.76
CA GLU A 14 -9.83 -2.43 19.63
C GLU A 14 -11.27 -2.01 19.31
N ALA A 15 -11.53 -0.73 19.05
CA ALA A 15 -12.86 -0.25 18.67
C ALA A 15 -13.30 -0.82 17.31
N VAL A 16 -12.37 -1.02 16.39
CA VAL A 16 -12.62 -1.64 15.08
C VAL A 16 -12.97 -3.11 15.24
N LEU A 17 -12.27 -3.84 16.11
CA LEU A 17 -12.58 -5.23 16.42
C LEU A 17 -13.94 -5.37 17.11
N GLN A 18 -14.23 -4.52 18.07
CA GLN A 18 -15.53 -4.47 18.74
C GLN A 18 -16.66 -4.19 17.74
N ARG A 19 -16.48 -3.23 16.84
CA ARG A 19 -17.45 -2.93 15.78
C ARG A 19 -17.70 -4.13 14.87
N PHE A 20 -16.66 -4.85 14.48
CA PHE A 20 -16.80 -6.09 13.73
C PHE A 20 -17.66 -7.11 14.49
N CYS A 21 -17.33 -7.39 15.75
CA CYS A 21 -18.04 -8.35 16.58
C CYS A 21 -19.51 -7.97 16.81
N GLU A 22 -19.80 -6.69 17.03
CA GLU A 22 -21.18 -6.18 17.19
C GLU A 22 -22.02 -6.42 15.94
N VAL A 23 -21.47 -6.05 14.77
CA VAL A 23 -22.20 -6.19 13.51
C VAL A 23 -22.41 -7.66 13.17
N GLU A 24 -21.39 -8.51 13.34
CA GLU A 24 -21.47 -9.94 13.07
C GLU A 24 -22.53 -10.64 13.93
N ARG A 25 -22.68 -10.24 15.22
CA ARG A 25 -23.69 -10.78 16.12
C ARG A 25 -25.10 -10.27 15.84
N ASN A 26 -25.23 -8.97 15.54
CA ASN A 26 -26.51 -8.29 15.52
C ASN A 26 -27.11 -8.13 14.11
N CYS A 27 -26.33 -8.41 13.05
CA CYS A 27 -26.73 -8.23 11.66
C CYS A 27 -26.48 -9.51 10.82
N PRO A 28 -27.15 -10.65 11.17
CA PRO A 28 -26.91 -11.93 10.51
C PRO A 28 -27.52 -12.05 9.11
N GLY A 29 -28.25 -11.03 8.65
CA GLY A 29 -28.95 -11.04 7.37
C GLY A 29 -28.03 -10.93 6.17
N ASN A 30 -28.35 -11.65 5.08
CA ASN A 30 -27.72 -11.40 3.79
C ASN A 30 -28.28 -10.08 3.20
N ALA A 31 -27.42 -9.11 2.91
CA ALA A 31 -27.82 -7.81 2.38
C ALA A 31 -28.55 -7.87 1.02
N ASN A 32 -28.49 -8.99 0.33
CA ASN A 32 -29.24 -9.23 -0.92
C ASN A 32 -30.66 -9.79 -0.68
N SER A 33 -31.00 -10.16 0.57
CA SER A 33 -32.33 -10.71 0.92
C SER A 33 -33.35 -9.59 1.14
N ARG A 34 -34.61 -9.86 0.74
CA ARG A 34 -35.70 -8.85 0.79
C ARG A 34 -36.47 -8.84 2.12
N HIS A 35 -36.18 -9.74 3.07
CA HIS A 35 -36.78 -9.75 4.40
C HIS A 35 -36.09 -8.72 5.35
N ALA A 36 -36.71 -8.45 6.49
CA ALA A 36 -36.27 -7.41 7.44
C ALA A 36 -34.79 -7.51 7.82
N ALA A 37 -34.27 -8.72 8.11
CA ALA A 37 -32.86 -8.91 8.45
C ALA A 37 -31.93 -8.56 7.28
N GLY A 38 -32.30 -8.91 6.04
CA GLY A 38 -31.54 -8.52 4.84
C GLY A 38 -31.55 -7.03 4.59
N THR A 39 -32.69 -6.37 4.77
CA THR A 39 -32.84 -4.91 4.67
C THR A 39 -31.97 -4.20 5.71
N ALA A 40 -31.91 -4.69 6.96
CA ALA A 40 -31.05 -4.15 8.00
C ALA A 40 -29.56 -4.30 7.64
N ALA A 41 -29.15 -5.47 7.13
CA ALA A 41 -27.80 -5.74 6.66
C ALA A 41 -27.39 -4.81 5.49
N LYS A 42 -28.34 -4.59 4.54
CA LYS A 42 -28.12 -3.64 3.44
C LYS A 42 -27.94 -2.22 3.96
N ALA A 43 -28.78 -1.76 4.87
CA ALA A 43 -28.66 -0.43 5.47
C ALA A 43 -27.31 -0.23 6.18
N ALA A 44 -26.81 -1.27 6.89
CA ALA A 44 -25.52 -1.21 7.55
C ALA A 44 -24.35 -1.08 6.55
N ILE A 45 -24.38 -1.84 5.45
CA ILE A 45 -23.32 -1.77 4.43
C ILE A 45 -23.40 -0.47 3.62
N ASP A 46 -24.60 0.04 3.34
CA ASP A 46 -24.80 1.32 2.67
C ASP A 46 -24.24 2.49 3.53
N ALA A 47 -24.48 2.45 4.84
CA ALA A 47 -23.92 3.43 5.78
C ALA A 47 -22.39 3.36 5.86
N ALA A 48 -21.83 2.15 5.90
CA ALA A 48 -20.37 1.93 5.85
C ALA A 48 -19.78 2.47 4.55
N THR A 49 -20.41 2.19 3.41
CA THR A 49 -19.99 2.68 2.08
C THR A 49 -20.01 4.21 2.01
N GLN A 50 -21.04 4.85 2.58
CA GLN A 50 -21.11 6.31 2.67
C GLN A 50 -20.00 6.89 3.56
N SER A 51 -19.67 6.25 4.69
CA SER A 51 -18.56 6.68 5.56
C SER A 51 -17.22 6.58 4.86
N ILE A 52 -16.95 5.46 4.17
CA ILE A 52 -15.74 5.28 3.35
C ILE A 52 -15.65 6.35 2.27
N ALA A 53 -16.74 6.57 1.55
CA ALA A 53 -16.80 7.57 0.48
C ALA A 53 -16.50 8.99 0.98
N ARG A 54 -17.07 9.37 2.15
CA ARG A 54 -16.75 10.65 2.79
C ARG A 54 -15.28 10.76 3.18
N SER A 55 -14.73 9.73 3.79
CA SER A 55 -13.31 9.71 4.22
C SER A 55 -12.33 9.85 3.06
N LEU A 56 -12.68 9.34 1.87
CA LEU A 56 -11.88 9.42 0.66
C LEU A 56 -12.27 10.57 -0.28
N ASN A 57 -13.29 11.35 0.08
CA ASN A 57 -13.87 12.41 -0.75
C ASN A 57 -14.29 11.94 -2.16
N VAL A 58 -15.01 10.80 -2.21
CA VAL A 58 -15.54 10.17 -3.43
C VAL A 58 -17.03 9.89 -3.29
N GLN A 59 -17.67 9.36 -4.35
CA GLN A 59 -19.08 8.97 -4.28
C GLN A 59 -19.22 7.50 -3.81
N PRO A 60 -20.30 7.15 -3.09
CA PRO A 60 -20.56 5.76 -2.67
C PRO A 60 -20.53 4.75 -3.84
N ALA A 61 -21.02 5.14 -5.02
CA ALA A 61 -21.01 4.30 -6.22
C ALA A 61 -19.62 4.04 -6.83
N GLU A 62 -18.57 4.72 -6.32
CA GLU A 62 -17.19 4.54 -6.72
C GLU A 62 -16.46 3.50 -5.85
N ILE A 63 -17.09 2.98 -4.79
CA ILE A 63 -16.53 2.03 -3.85
C ILE A 63 -16.86 0.60 -4.28
N ILE A 64 -15.84 -0.21 -4.47
CA ILE A 64 -15.97 -1.66 -4.71
C ILE A 64 -15.20 -2.39 -3.61
N TYR A 65 -15.90 -3.20 -2.82
CA TYR A 65 -15.26 -4.04 -1.79
C TYR A 65 -14.50 -5.20 -2.43
N THR A 66 -13.31 -5.47 -1.92
CA THR A 66 -12.43 -6.56 -2.33
C THR A 66 -11.91 -7.30 -1.09
N SER A 67 -11.26 -8.44 -1.27
CA SER A 67 -10.59 -9.15 -0.16
C SER A 67 -9.30 -8.46 0.33
N GLY A 68 -8.86 -7.43 -0.37
CA GLY A 68 -7.65 -6.65 -0.08
C GLY A 68 -7.09 -5.96 -1.31
N ALA A 69 -6.00 -5.20 -1.13
CA ALA A 69 -5.36 -4.46 -2.22
C ALA A 69 -4.85 -5.37 -3.35
N SER A 70 -4.46 -6.61 -3.05
CA SER A 70 -4.02 -7.54 -4.10
C SER A 70 -5.13 -7.89 -5.08
N GLU A 71 -6.36 -8.14 -4.60
CA GLU A 71 -7.53 -8.31 -5.47
C GLU A 71 -7.84 -7.00 -6.21
N ALA A 72 -7.81 -5.86 -5.51
CA ALA A 72 -8.11 -4.56 -6.09
C ALA A 72 -7.15 -4.18 -7.22
N ASN A 73 -5.83 -4.37 -7.03
CA ASN A 73 -4.80 -4.13 -8.05
C ASN A 73 -4.99 -5.03 -9.28
N ASN A 74 -5.17 -6.36 -9.06
CA ASN A 74 -5.42 -7.30 -10.15
C ASN A 74 -6.69 -6.95 -10.92
N PHE A 75 -7.74 -6.55 -10.20
CA PHE A 75 -9.01 -6.18 -10.80
C PHE A 75 -8.87 -4.95 -11.69
N ALA A 76 -8.34 -3.86 -11.16
CA ALA A 76 -8.16 -2.62 -11.91
C ALA A 76 -7.28 -2.84 -13.15
N ILE A 77 -6.08 -3.35 -12.97
CA ILE A 77 -5.06 -3.50 -14.02
C ILE A 77 -5.55 -4.43 -15.14
N LYS A 78 -6.05 -5.62 -14.79
CA LYS A 78 -6.48 -6.61 -15.79
C LYS A 78 -7.75 -6.20 -16.51
N SER A 79 -8.68 -5.55 -15.80
CA SER A 79 -9.93 -5.08 -16.40
C SER A 79 -9.69 -3.94 -17.38
N ILE A 80 -8.91 -2.92 -16.97
CA ILE A 80 -8.56 -1.81 -17.85
C ILE A 80 -7.83 -2.33 -19.10
N ALA A 81 -6.81 -3.18 -18.91
CA ALA A 81 -6.06 -3.75 -20.02
C ALA A 81 -6.95 -4.48 -21.04
N ARG A 82 -7.93 -5.26 -20.58
CA ARG A 82 -8.86 -5.98 -21.46
C ARG A 82 -9.79 -5.04 -22.22
N LEU A 83 -10.39 -4.08 -21.54
CA LEU A 83 -11.38 -3.17 -22.13
C LEU A 83 -10.73 -2.18 -23.11
N GLU A 84 -9.52 -1.72 -22.79
CA GLU A 84 -8.79 -0.76 -23.63
C GLU A 84 -7.92 -1.40 -24.72
N ARG A 85 -7.92 -2.74 -24.84
CA ARG A 85 -7.10 -3.50 -25.81
C ARG A 85 -7.23 -3.02 -27.25
N ARG A 86 -8.39 -2.47 -27.63
CA ARG A 86 -8.62 -1.91 -28.96
C ARG A 86 -7.88 -0.58 -29.20
N HIS A 87 -7.54 0.15 -28.14
CA HIS A 87 -6.83 1.42 -28.20
C HIS A 87 -5.31 1.22 -28.09
N GLY A 88 -4.86 0.12 -27.49
CA GLY A 88 -3.46 -0.20 -27.39
C GLY A 88 -3.15 -1.37 -26.46
N ARG A 89 -1.86 -1.64 -26.31
CA ARG A 89 -1.36 -2.70 -25.41
C ARG A 89 -0.14 -2.25 -24.61
N HIS A 90 0.16 -0.98 -24.61
CA HIS A 90 1.28 -0.44 -23.87
C HIS A 90 0.85 0.00 -22.48
N ILE A 91 1.62 -0.41 -21.47
CA ILE A 91 1.40 -0.11 -20.06
C ILE A 91 2.71 0.38 -19.45
N ILE A 92 2.65 1.47 -18.69
CA ILE A 92 3.80 2.02 -17.97
C ILE A 92 3.61 1.78 -16.48
N SER A 93 4.68 1.39 -15.79
CA SER A 93 4.69 1.19 -14.35
C SER A 93 6.05 1.53 -13.75
N THR A 94 6.28 1.18 -12.48
CA THR A 94 7.54 1.45 -11.79
C THR A 94 8.21 0.18 -11.25
N PRO A 95 9.53 0.19 -11.03
CA PRO A 95 10.20 -0.90 -10.33
C PRO A 95 9.87 -0.96 -8.83
N LEU A 96 9.18 0.04 -8.28
CA LEU A 96 8.82 0.18 -6.87
C LEU A 96 7.54 -0.57 -6.50
N GLU A 97 6.81 -1.10 -7.47
CA GLU A 97 5.48 -1.67 -7.29
C GLU A 97 5.46 -2.92 -6.42
N HIS A 98 4.38 -3.04 -5.66
CA HIS A 98 4.09 -4.28 -4.93
C HIS A 98 3.90 -5.47 -5.90
N SER A 99 4.17 -6.69 -5.43
CA SER A 99 4.06 -7.93 -6.23
C SER A 99 2.68 -8.15 -6.85
N SER A 100 1.60 -7.63 -6.26
CA SER A 100 0.25 -7.72 -6.85
C SER A 100 0.08 -6.84 -8.10
N VAL A 101 0.83 -5.75 -8.22
CA VAL A 101 0.90 -4.92 -9.43
C VAL A 101 1.86 -5.56 -10.43
N SER A 102 3.13 -5.75 -10.06
CA SER A 102 4.13 -6.30 -10.98
C SER A 102 3.78 -7.70 -11.49
N GLY A 103 3.18 -8.57 -10.66
CA GLY A 103 2.69 -9.89 -11.08
C GLY A 103 1.52 -9.80 -12.05
N SER A 104 0.60 -8.81 -11.87
CA SER A 104 -0.47 -8.56 -12.84
C SER A 104 0.08 -8.11 -14.19
N LEU A 105 1.11 -7.26 -14.18
CA LEU A 105 1.77 -6.79 -15.39
C LEU A 105 2.53 -7.92 -16.11
N THR A 106 3.24 -8.78 -15.37
CA THR A 106 3.88 -9.97 -15.94
C THR A 106 2.87 -10.88 -16.62
N ALA A 107 1.73 -11.14 -15.98
CA ALA A 107 0.66 -11.95 -16.59
C ALA A 107 0.04 -11.31 -17.87
N LEU A 108 0.03 -9.97 -17.95
CA LEU A 108 -0.40 -9.26 -19.15
C LEU A 108 0.69 -9.31 -20.23
N GLN A 109 1.96 -9.21 -19.87
CA GLN A 109 3.08 -9.35 -20.80
C GLN A 109 3.06 -10.71 -21.50
N GLU A 110 2.75 -11.79 -20.78
CA GLU A 110 2.54 -13.13 -21.36
C GLU A 110 1.36 -13.18 -22.37
N GLN A 111 0.41 -12.21 -22.28
CA GLN A 111 -0.72 -12.05 -23.19
C GLN A 111 -0.43 -11.06 -24.34
N GLY A 112 0.81 -10.61 -24.48
CA GLY A 112 1.26 -9.74 -25.56
C GLY A 112 1.03 -8.24 -25.31
N TYR A 113 0.96 -7.81 -24.04
CA TYR A 113 1.07 -6.40 -23.66
C TYR A 113 2.54 -6.01 -23.52
N GLU A 114 2.85 -4.77 -23.85
CA GLU A 114 4.18 -4.17 -23.69
C GLU A 114 4.21 -3.43 -22.36
N ILE A 115 5.21 -3.74 -21.54
CA ILE A 115 5.36 -3.15 -20.22
C ILE A 115 6.67 -2.37 -20.16
N ASP A 116 6.58 -1.05 -20.00
CA ASP A 116 7.73 -0.19 -19.77
C ASP A 116 7.77 0.23 -18.30
N LEU A 117 8.98 0.28 -17.75
CA LEU A 117 9.22 0.78 -16.38
C LEU A 117 9.87 2.16 -16.47
N VAL A 118 9.21 3.13 -15.83
CA VAL A 118 9.76 4.48 -15.72
C VAL A 118 10.96 4.49 -14.76
N ASP A 119 11.97 5.28 -15.08
CA ASP A 119 13.15 5.47 -14.24
C ASP A 119 12.81 6.15 -12.93
N ILE A 120 13.60 5.80 -11.90
CA ILE A 120 13.47 6.35 -10.56
C ILE A 120 14.66 7.28 -10.31
N ARG A 121 14.36 8.49 -9.84
CA ARG A 121 15.36 9.49 -9.47
C ARG A 121 16.09 9.10 -8.19
N GLN A 122 17.19 9.78 -7.89
CA GLN A 122 17.99 9.52 -6.69
C GLN A 122 17.23 9.76 -5.36
N ASP A 123 16.19 10.60 -5.39
CA ASP A 123 15.30 10.83 -4.25
C ASP A 123 14.20 9.76 -4.12
N GLY A 124 14.18 8.78 -5.02
CA GLY A 124 13.21 7.68 -5.05
C GLY A 124 11.89 8.01 -5.77
N THR A 125 11.73 9.22 -6.30
CA THR A 125 10.53 9.59 -7.06
C THR A 125 10.62 9.15 -8.52
N VAL A 126 9.46 8.98 -9.15
CA VAL A 126 9.34 8.73 -10.60
C VAL A 126 9.96 9.90 -11.36
N ASP A 127 10.78 9.60 -12.38
CA ASP A 127 11.25 10.61 -13.33
C ASP A 127 10.13 11.00 -14.28
N LEU A 128 9.54 12.17 -14.05
CA LEU A 128 8.43 12.69 -14.85
C LEU A 128 8.85 13.00 -16.29
N ALA A 129 10.13 13.33 -16.55
CA ALA A 129 10.60 13.56 -17.90
C ALA A 129 10.65 12.23 -18.68
N HIS A 130 11.21 11.18 -18.09
CA HIS A 130 11.21 9.85 -18.68
C HIS A 130 9.79 9.29 -18.83
N LEU A 131 8.89 9.48 -17.84
CA LEU A 131 7.48 9.11 -17.99
C LEU A 131 6.86 9.75 -19.23
N LYS A 132 7.12 11.04 -19.47
CA LYS A 132 6.62 11.76 -20.64
C LYS A 132 7.16 11.19 -21.96
N GLU A 133 8.42 10.76 -21.99
CA GLU A 133 9.05 10.14 -23.16
C GLU A 133 8.46 8.76 -23.45
N LEU A 134 8.09 8.00 -22.43
CA LEU A 134 7.48 6.68 -22.58
C LEU A 134 6.02 6.73 -23.03
N LEU A 135 5.30 7.85 -22.80
CA LEU A 135 3.89 7.98 -23.19
C LEU A 135 3.74 7.95 -24.70
N ARG A 136 2.94 7.00 -25.21
CA ARG A 136 2.65 6.75 -26.63
C ARG A 136 1.14 6.85 -26.88
N PRO A 137 0.71 7.02 -28.14
CA PRO A 137 -0.72 7.00 -28.48
C PRO A 137 -1.47 5.72 -28.11
N ASP A 138 -0.76 4.58 -28.04
CA ASP A 138 -1.26 3.27 -27.67
C ASP A 138 -1.02 2.91 -26.18
N THR A 139 -0.58 3.87 -25.35
CA THR A 139 -0.50 3.69 -23.90
C THR A 139 -1.91 3.72 -23.32
N ILE A 140 -2.30 2.64 -22.66
CA ILE A 140 -3.65 2.45 -22.09
C ILE A 140 -3.71 2.52 -20.57
N LEU A 141 -2.58 2.37 -19.90
CA LEU A 141 -2.51 2.35 -18.43
C LEU A 141 -1.16 2.87 -17.94
N VAL A 142 -1.21 3.72 -16.93
CA VAL A 142 -0.09 4.00 -16.02
C VAL A 142 -0.47 3.47 -14.64
N ALA A 143 0.39 2.65 -14.02
CA ALA A 143 0.17 2.08 -12.70
C ALA A 143 1.33 2.43 -11.77
N VAL A 144 1.05 3.19 -10.69
CA VAL A 144 2.08 3.70 -9.78
C VAL A 144 1.61 3.56 -8.32
N THR A 145 2.51 3.10 -7.44
CA THR A 145 2.26 3.14 -6.00
C THR A 145 2.33 4.58 -5.48
N ALA A 146 1.41 5.00 -4.61
CA ALA A 146 1.45 6.35 -4.04
C ALA A 146 2.59 6.53 -3.02
N VAL A 147 2.91 5.46 -2.28
CA VAL A 147 4.02 5.40 -1.32
C VAL A 147 4.70 4.05 -1.47
N ASP A 148 5.99 4.07 -1.75
CA ASP A 148 6.78 2.85 -1.80
C ASP A 148 6.84 2.15 -0.44
N SER A 149 6.63 0.84 -0.44
CA SER A 149 6.52 0.05 0.79
C SER A 149 7.86 -0.25 1.48
N GLU A 150 8.98 -0.07 0.80
CA GLU A 150 10.32 -0.38 1.32
C GLU A 150 11.07 0.89 1.76
N LEU A 151 11.06 1.96 0.95
CA LEU A 151 11.76 3.21 1.21
C LEU A 151 10.86 4.29 1.84
N GLY A 152 9.54 4.15 1.69
CA GLY A 152 8.57 5.14 2.17
C GLY A 152 8.47 6.39 1.30
N VAL A 153 9.03 6.37 0.09
CA VAL A 153 9.01 7.51 -0.83
C VAL A 153 7.61 7.79 -1.32
N VAL A 154 7.22 9.06 -1.25
CA VAL A 154 5.93 9.55 -1.78
C VAL A 154 6.10 9.86 -3.25
N GLN A 155 5.24 9.27 -4.09
CA GLN A 155 5.28 9.49 -5.53
C GLN A 155 4.48 10.74 -5.95
N PRO A 156 4.87 11.40 -7.05
CA PRO A 156 4.25 12.65 -7.53
C PRO A 156 2.93 12.34 -8.27
N VAL A 157 1.95 11.75 -7.56
CA VAL A 157 0.67 11.27 -8.12
C VAL A 157 -0.13 12.39 -8.79
N ALA A 158 -0.13 13.60 -8.21
CA ALA A 158 -0.87 14.73 -8.75
C ALA A 158 -0.29 15.21 -10.09
N GLU A 159 1.03 15.28 -10.17
CA GLU A 159 1.76 15.68 -11.39
C GLU A 159 1.58 14.64 -12.50
N ILE A 160 1.61 13.34 -12.17
CA ILE A 160 1.32 12.25 -13.10
C ILE A 160 -0.12 12.38 -13.62
N ALA A 161 -1.09 12.56 -12.70
CA ALA A 161 -2.49 12.73 -13.06
C ALA A 161 -2.72 13.92 -14.02
N GLU A 162 -2.02 15.04 -13.80
CA GLU A 162 -2.09 16.21 -14.68
C GLU A 162 -1.52 15.90 -16.06
N MET A 163 -0.38 15.22 -16.12
CA MET A 163 0.25 14.83 -17.39
C MET A 163 -0.66 13.91 -18.23
N LEU A 164 -1.35 12.97 -17.60
CA LEU A 164 -2.19 12.00 -18.26
C LEU A 164 -3.50 12.59 -18.82
N LYS A 165 -3.89 13.81 -18.46
CA LYS A 165 -5.04 14.49 -19.08
C LYS A 165 -4.91 14.65 -20.59
N ALA A 166 -3.69 14.70 -21.12
CA ALA A 166 -3.42 14.77 -22.55
C ALA A 166 -3.58 13.42 -23.28
N CYS A 167 -3.77 12.31 -22.55
CA CYS A 167 -3.80 10.95 -23.06
C CYS A 167 -5.19 10.32 -22.84
N PRO A 168 -6.18 10.53 -23.74
CA PRO A 168 -7.60 10.23 -23.48
C PRO A 168 -7.92 8.74 -23.29
N HIS A 169 -7.05 7.84 -23.76
CA HIS A 169 -7.21 6.39 -23.62
C HIS A 169 -6.29 5.78 -22.56
N CYS A 170 -5.46 6.61 -21.91
CA CYS A 170 -4.56 6.17 -20.85
C CYS A 170 -5.23 6.35 -19.50
N HIS A 171 -5.47 5.26 -18.80
CA HIS A 171 -6.01 5.26 -17.45
C HIS A 171 -4.89 5.32 -16.41
N PHE A 172 -5.22 5.86 -15.23
CA PHE A 172 -4.30 5.96 -14.12
C PHE A 172 -4.75 5.11 -12.93
N HIS A 173 -3.97 4.07 -12.61
CA HIS A 173 -4.15 3.26 -11.42
C HIS A 173 -3.13 3.63 -10.35
N VAL A 174 -3.60 3.84 -9.11
CA VAL A 174 -2.75 4.16 -7.95
C VAL A 174 -2.91 3.10 -6.87
N ASP A 175 -1.82 2.43 -6.49
CA ASP A 175 -1.79 1.62 -5.27
C ASP A 175 -1.55 2.53 -4.07
N ALA A 176 -2.61 2.86 -3.30
CA ALA A 176 -2.56 3.71 -2.12
C ALA A 176 -2.42 2.90 -0.81
N THR A 177 -2.08 1.63 -0.88
CA THR A 177 -1.98 0.72 0.27
C THR A 177 -1.08 1.25 1.37
N GLN A 178 0.04 1.86 1.02
CA GLN A 178 0.97 2.45 1.99
C GLN A 178 0.75 3.96 2.21
N ALA A 179 -0.19 4.58 1.49
CA ALA A 179 -0.50 6.00 1.64
C ALA A 179 -1.61 6.25 2.66
N VAL A 180 -2.70 5.47 2.60
CA VAL A 180 -3.85 5.62 3.50
C VAL A 180 -3.43 5.44 4.95
N GLY A 181 -3.78 6.42 5.80
CA GLY A 181 -3.41 6.45 7.22
C GLY A 181 -1.97 6.89 7.51
N LYS A 182 -1.19 7.28 6.47
CA LYS A 182 0.19 7.80 6.62
C LYS A 182 0.33 9.22 6.08
N LEU A 183 -0.46 9.58 5.08
CA LEU A 183 -0.54 10.92 4.50
C LEU A 183 -1.98 11.20 4.02
N PRO A 184 -2.35 12.46 3.78
CA PRO A 184 -3.61 12.79 3.12
C PRO A 184 -3.64 12.19 1.71
N VAL A 185 -4.74 11.52 1.36
CA VAL A 185 -4.92 10.87 0.05
C VAL A 185 -6.00 11.61 -0.74
N SER A 186 -5.75 11.85 -2.02
CA SER A 186 -6.71 12.43 -2.97
C SER A 186 -6.94 11.47 -4.13
N PHE A 187 -8.19 11.37 -4.57
CA PHE A 187 -8.58 10.60 -5.77
C PHE A 187 -8.66 11.48 -7.03
N ALA A 188 -8.34 12.77 -6.92
CA ALA A 188 -8.43 13.71 -8.04
C ALA A 188 -7.48 13.32 -9.20
N GLY A 189 -8.06 13.16 -10.40
CA GLY A 189 -7.31 12.79 -11.61
C GLY A 189 -6.90 11.31 -11.68
N ILE A 190 -7.32 10.48 -10.73
CA ILE A 190 -7.07 9.04 -10.71
C ILE A 190 -8.28 8.29 -11.26
N ASP A 191 -8.07 7.21 -11.99
CA ASP A 191 -9.16 6.36 -12.52
C ASP A 191 -9.52 5.23 -11.55
N THR A 192 -8.50 4.63 -10.93
CA THR A 192 -8.67 3.57 -9.94
C THR A 192 -7.62 3.67 -8.84
N MET A 193 -8.05 3.43 -7.59
CA MET A 193 -7.16 3.46 -6.42
C MET A 193 -7.44 2.28 -5.51
N SER A 194 -6.42 1.56 -5.10
CA SER A 194 -6.53 0.40 -4.20
C SER A 194 -6.08 0.73 -2.78
N LEU A 195 -6.75 0.11 -1.80
CA LEU A 195 -6.38 0.17 -0.38
C LEU A 195 -6.83 -1.10 0.38
N THR A 196 -6.26 -1.34 1.57
CA THR A 196 -6.61 -2.50 2.40
C THR A 196 -6.53 -2.17 3.88
N ALA A 197 -7.50 -2.67 4.65
CA ALA A 197 -7.74 -2.27 6.03
C ALA A 197 -6.57 -2.58 6.98
N HIS A 198 -5.88 -3.70 6.81
CA HIS A 198 -4.79 -4.13 7.68
C HIS A 198 -3.52 -3.27 7.61
N LYS A 199 -3.49 -2.24 6.78
CA LYS A 199 -2.39 -1.25 6.73
C LYS A 199 -2.68 0.01 7.53
N PHE A 200 -3.92 0.15 8.05
CA PHE A 200 -4.35 1.27 8.89
C PHE A 200 -5.25 0.80 10.05
N TYR A 201 -4.83 -0.28 10.71
CA TYR A 201 -5.42 -0.82 11.95
C TYR A 201 -6.82 -1.43 11.80
N GLY A 202 -7.20 -1.80 10.57
CA GLY A 202 -8.39 -2.59 10.30
C GLY A 202 -8.10 -4.10 10.27
N LEU A 203 -9.16 -4.89 10.06
CA LEU A 203 -9.06 -6.34 9.94
C LEU A 203 -8.45 -6.77 8.60
N ASN A 204 -7.79 -7.93 8.60
CA ASN A 204 -7.39 -8.62 7.39
C ASN A 204 -8.61 -9.11 6.59
N GLY A 205 -8.44 -9.36 5.31
CA GLY A 205 -9.47 -9.97 4.46
C GLY A 205 -10.46 -8.99 3.86
N ILE A 206 -10.23 -7.68 4.00
CA ILE A 206 -11.02 -6.65 3.33
C ILE A 206 -10.16 -5.51 2.81
N GLY A 207 -10.53 -5.03 1.62
CA GLY A 207 -9.98 -3.84 0.98
C GLY A 207 -11.04 -3.15 0.12
N VAL A 208 -10.62 -2.12 -0.58
CA VAL A 208 -11.44 -1.32 -1.49
C VAL A 208 -10.68 -1.05 -2.76
N LEU A 209 -11.36 -1.16 -3.88
CA LEU A 209 -11.03 -0.50 -5.12
C LEU A 209 -11.95 0.72 -5.26
N VAL A 210 -11.37 1.91 -5.25
CA VAL A 210 -12.07 3.13 -5.67
C VAL A 210 -12.00 3.20 -7.18
N LYS A 211 -13.13 3.43 -7.83
CA LYS A 211 -13.27 3.45 -9.28
C LYS A 211 -13.96 4.75 -9.73
N ARG A 212 -13.33 5.54 -10.59
CA ARG A 212 -13.91 6.78 -11.10
C ARG A 212 -15.28 6.51 -11.74
N ARG A 213 -16.23 7.39 -11.43
CA ARG A 213 -17.55 7.36 -12.06
C ARG A 213 -17.42 7.41 -13.59
N GLY A 214 -18.15 6.54 -14.26
CA GLY A 214 -18.11 6.43 -15.71
C GLY A 214 -17.02 5.49 -16.30
N LEU A 215 -15.98 5.15 -15.52
CA LEU A 215 -15.05 4.10 -15.95
C LEU A 215 -15.75 2.75 -15.97
N ALA A 216 -15.71 2.04 -17.09
CA ALA A 216 -16.16 0.66 -17.15
C ALA A 216 -15.08 -0.26 -16.60
N LEU A 217 -15.47 -1.31 -15.87
CA LEU A 217 -14.60 -2.42 -15.47
C LEU A 217 -15.29 -3.73 -15.79
N GLU A 218 -14.53 -4.71 -16.25
CA GLU A 218 -14.97 -6.08 -16.41
C GLU A 218 -14.77 -6.85 -15.11
N PRO A 219 -15.79 -7.54 -14.55
CA PRO A 219 -15.64 -8.27 -13.31
C PRO A 219 -14.49 -9.29 -13.35
N LEU A 220 -13.67 -9.31 -12.32
CA LEU A 220 -12.66 -10.37 -12.12
C LEU A 220 -13.33 -11.63 -11.54
N ILE A 221 -14.29 -11.43 -10.65
CA ILE A 221 -15.06 -12.49 -10.00
C ILE A 221 -16.52 -12.40 -10.48
N HIS A 222 -16.93 -13.36 -11.32
CA HIS A 222 -18.25 -13.43 -11.92
C HIS A 222 -19.27 -14.09 -10.99
N GLY A 223 -20.54 -13.72 -11.13
CA GLY A 223 -21.67 -14.28 -10.39
C GLY A 223 -22.85 -13.32 -10.34
N GLY A 224 -23.70 -13.45 -9.33
CA GLY A 224 -24.85 -12.56 -9.10
C GLY A 224 -24.41 -11.17 -8.65
N GLU A 225 -25.32 -10.20 -8.79
CA GLU A 225 -25.16 -8.86 -8.23
C GLU A 225 -25.01 -8.93 -6.70
N SER A 226 -24.14 -8.07 -6.15
CA SER A 226 -23.89 -7.97 -4.73
C SER A 226 -24.04 -6.49 -4.31
N THR A 227 -23.01 -5.91 -3.68
CA THR A 227 -22.96 -4.45 -3.43
C THR A 227 -22.78 -3.68 -4.72
N THR A 228 -22.14 -4.27 -5.73
CA THR A 228 -21.95 -3.73 -7.08
C THR A 228 -22.05 -4.82 -8.13
N ILE A 229 -22.24 -4.45 -9.39
CA ILE A 229 -22.18 -5.37 -10.55
C ILE A 229 -20.74 -5.81 -10.87
N TYR A 230 -19.74 -5.20 -10.25
CA TYR A 230 -18.33 -5.40 -10.57
C TYR A 230 -17.65 -6.52 -9.78
N ARG A 231 -18.22 -6.92 -8.63
CA ARG A 231 -17.64 -7.95 -7.80
C ARG A 231 -18.73 -8.80 -7.15
N SER A 232 -18.85 -10.03 -7.57
CA SER A 232 -19.82 -10.99 -7.05
C SER A 232 -19.39 -11.55 -5.68
N GLY A 233 -20.37 -12.06 -4.94
CA GLY A 233 -20.22 -12.71 -3.64
C GLY A 233 -21.11 -12.08 -2.58
N THR A 234 -21.47 -12.86 -1.56
CA THR A 234 -22.24 -12.35 -0.42
C THR A 234 -21.50 -11.24 0.27
N PRO A 235 -22.10 -10.05 0.48
CA PRO A 235 -21.44 -8.94 1.14
C PRO A 235 -21.04 -9.27 2.57
N THR A 236 -19.81 -8.94 2.94
CA THR A 236 -19.27 -9.10 4.30
C THR A 236 -19.59 -7.87 5.13
N VAL A 237 -20.82 -7.78 5.68
CA VAL A 237 -21.34 -6.57 6.35
C VAL A 237 -20.44 -6.12 7.49
N ALA A 238 -20.04 -7.04 8.37
CA ALA A 238 -19.21 -6.73 9.53
C ALA A 238 -17.81 -6.23 9.13
N LEU A 239 -17.19 -6.84 8.11
CA LEU A 239 -15.90 -6.37 7.59
C LEU A 239 -16.02 -4.98 6.95
N ALA A 240 -17.08 -4.70 6.18
CA ALA A 240 -17.31 -3.39 5.59
C ALA A 240 -17.49 -2.29 6.66
N CYS A 241 -18.27 -2.57 7.70
CA CYS A 241 -18.47 -1.65 8.82
C CYS A 241 -17.18 -1.43 9.62
N SER A 242 -16.38 -2.47 9.83
CA SER A 242 -15.09 -2.35 10.53
C SER A 242 -14.07 -1.56 9.70
N LEU A 243 -13.99 -1.77 8.39
CA LEU A 243 -13.13 -1.00 7.49
C LEU A 243 -13.51 0.49 7.50
N ALA A 244 -14.82 0.79 7.47
CA ALA A 244 -15.30 2.17 7.53
C ALA A 244 -14.82 2.89 8.79
N LEU A 245 -14.91 2.24 9.96
CA LEU A 245 -14.42 2.81 11.22
C LEU A 245 -12.90 2.96 11.23
N ALA A 246 -12.18 1.94 10.75
CA ALA A 246 -10.71 2.00 10.67
C ALA A 246 -10.24 3.14 9.78
N LEU A 247 -10.89 3.36 8.65
CA LEU A 247 -10.57 4.45 7.72
C LEU A 247 -10.91 5.82 8.31
N GLU A 248 -12.06 5.95 8.96
CA GLU A 248 -12.46 7.19 9.64
C GLU A 248 -11.42 7.59 10.69
N LYS A 249 -10.99 6.65 11.55
CA LYS A 249 -9.93 6.89 12.53
C LYS A 249 -8.59 7.22 11.85
N ALA A 250 -8.23 6.49 10.79
CA ALA A 250 -7.00 6.71 10.06
C ALA A 250 -6.90 8.12 9.45
N VAL A 251 -8.03 8.70 9.03
CA VAL A 251 -8.10 10.06 8.49
C VAL A 251 -8.17 11.11 9.59
N SER A 252 -9.05 10.92 10.58
CA SER A 252 -9.28 11.92 11.62
C SER A 252 -8.11 12.08 12.60
N GLU A 253 -7.41 11.00 12.92
CA GLU A 253 -6.27 10.99 13.84
C GLU A 253 -4.91 11.18 13.13
N LEU A 254 -4.90 11.30 11.79
CA LEU A 254 -3.69 11.36 10.97
C LEU A 254 -2.67 12.41 11.43
N PRO A 255 -3.05 13.70 11.70
CA PRO A 255 -2.07 14.71 12.08
C PRO A 255 -1.31 14.35 13.37
N ALA A 256 -2.03 13.94 14.41
CA ALA A 256 -1.44 13.57 15.70
C ALA A 256 -0.55 12.32 15.59
N ARG A 257 -1.01 11.29 14.84
CA ARG A 257 -0.24 10.07 14.59
C ARG A 257 1.06 10.36 13.86
N VAL A 258 1.01 11.19 12.82
CA VAL A 258 2.20 11.55 12.02
C VAL A 258 3.20 12.36 12.82
N GLU A 259 2.75 13.30 13.65
CA GLU A 259 3.63 14.10 14.51
C GLU A 259 4.41 13.23 15.50
N HIS A 260 3.72 12.33 16.20
CA HIS A 260 4.34 11.38 17.12
C HIS A 260 5.40 10.50 16.41
N ILE A 261 5.02 9.90 15.27
CA ILE A 261 5.91 9.02 14.53
C ILE A 261 7.11 9.77 13.96
N ARG A 262 6.93 11.03 13.55
CA ARG A 262 8.04 11.88 13.05
C ARG A 262 9.09 12.10 14.13
N ALA A 263 8.68 12.35 15.36
CA ALA A 263 9.60 12.50 16.49
C ALA A 263 10.42 11.20 16.73
N LEU A 264 9.75 10.04 16.69
CA LEU A 264 10.42 8.74 16.84
C LEU A 264 11.37 8.44 15.67
N ASN A 265 10.98 8.74 14.44
CA ASN A 265 11.82 8.56 13.25
C ASN A 265 13.07 9.44 13.31
N ALA A 266 12.93 10.72 13.70
CA ALA A 266 14.06 11.62 13.87
C ALA A 266 15.06 11.11 14.91
N ARG A 267 14.56 10.59 16.05
CA ARG A 267 15.39 9.97 17.09
C ARG A 267 16.15 8.74 16.57
N LEU A 268 15.48 7.87 15.80
CA LEU A 268 16.13 6.73 15.15
C LEU A 268 17.21 7.15 14.17
N ARG A 269 16.93 8.10 13.28
CA ARG A 269 17.92 8.62 12.32
C ARG A 269 19.15 9.18 13.03
N THR A 270 18.96 9.96 14.08
CA THR A 270 20.05 10.51 14.90
C THR A 270 20.88 9.42 15.55
N GLY A 271 20.23 8.41 16.14
CA GLY A 271 20.92 7.28 16.76
C GLY A 271 21.69 6.43 15.76
N LEU A 272 21.11 6.15 14.60
CA LEU A 272 21.72 5.34 13.54
C LEU A 272 22.89 6.04 12.83
N ALA A 273 22.89 7.37 12.77
CA ALA A 273 23.96 8.16 12.15
C ALA A 273 25.33 8.01 12.85
N GLN A 274 25.36 7.48 14.07
CA GLN A 274 26.60 7.24 14.82
C GLN A 274 27.41 6.03 14.31
N TYR A 275 26.79 5.17 13.48
CA TYR A 275 27.38 3.93 13.01
C TYR A 275 27.94 4.09 11.59
N PRO A 276 29.28 4.07 11.39
CA PRO A 276 29.89 4.42 10.10
C PRO A 276 29.59 3.46 8.95
N LYS A 277 29.21 2.21 9.26
CA LYS A 277 28.79 1.22 8.24
C LYS A 277 27.28 1.24 7.95
N VAL A 278 26.49 2.11 8.61
CA VAL A 278 25.07 2.29 8.36
C VAL A 278 24.86 3.27 7.22
N ARG A 279 24.00 2.90 6.28
CA ARG A 279 23.47 3.77 5.24
C ARG A 279 21.96 3.83 5.37
N ILE A 280 21.38 5.00 5.57
CA ILE A 280 19.94 5.22 5.51
C ILE A 280 19.56 5.38 4.03
N ASN A 281 18.63 4.54 3.55
CA ASN A 281 18.17 4.50 2.17
C ASN A 281 16.90 5.34 1.97
N SER A 282 16.06 5.48 3.01
CA SER A 282 14.87 6.34 2.97
C SER A 282 15.27 7.81 2.96
N PRO A 283 14.86 8.61 1.97
CA PRO A 283 15.13 10.06 1.96
C PRO A 283 14.37 10.76 3.10
N ASP A 284 14.76 11.99 3.40
CA ASP A 284 14.11 12.79 4.46
C ASP A 284 12.66 13.18 4.09
N THR A 285 12.34 13.14 2.80
CA THR A 285 10.98 13.37 2.26
C THR A 285 10.06 12.16 2.34
N ALA A 286 10.58 10.99 2.75
CA ALA A 286 9.78 9.79 2.94
C ALA A 286 8.75 9.95 4.07
N VAL A 287 7.68 9.14 4.01
CA VAL A 287 6.73 9.07 5.13
C VAL A 287 7.45 8.64 6.41
N PRO A 288 7.22 9.30 7.55
CA PRO A 288 7.98 9.01 8.77
C PRO A 288 7.73 7.61 9.35
N GLN A 289 6.69 6.94 8.90
CA GLN A 289 6.37 5.56 9.31
C GLN A 289 7.36 4.53 8.78
N ILE A 290 8.13 4.84 7.74
CA ILE A 290 9.01 3.87 7.05
C ILE A 290 10.45 4.40 7.07
N LEU A 291 11.36 3.57 7.56
CA LEU A 291 12.78 3.83 7.54
C LEU A 291 13.53 2.61 7.00
N ASN A 292 14.11 2.72 5.82
CA ASN A 292 14.97 1.70 5.22
C ASN A 292 16.43 2.05 5.44
N LEU A 293 17.21 1.06 5.82
CA LEU A 293 18.64 1.20 6.01
C LEU A 293 19.38 -0.06 5.62
N SER A 294 20.70 0.08 5.44
CA SER A 294 21.61 -1.01 5.16
C SER A 294 22.80 -0.96 6.13
N VAL A 295 23.35 -2.12 6.48
CA VAL A 295 24.64 -2.22 7.18
C VAL A 295 25.66 -2.83 6.18
N GLN A 296 26.71 -2.10 5.86
CA GLN A 296 27.68 -2.47 4.85
C GLN A 296 28.26 -3.87 5.12
N ASN A 297 28.32 -4.70 4.08
CA ASN A 297 28.82 -6.07 4.08
C ASN A 297 28.04 -7.07 4.95
N VAL A 298 26.89 -6.68 5.51
CA VAL A 298 26.00 -7.57 6.25
C VAL A 298 24.71 -7.74 5.45
N LYS A 299 24.34 -8.98 5.09
CA LYS A 299 23.04 -9.23 4.42
C LYS A 299 21.88 -8.84 5.32
N GLY A 300 20.86 -8.17 4.78
CA GLY A 300 19.68 -7.77 5.53
C GLY A 300 19.00 -8.95 6.25
N THR A 301 18.94 -10.13 5.64
CA THR A 301 18.39 -11.35 6.26
C THR A 301 19.20 -11.85 7.47
N VAL A 302 20.50 -11.63 7.48
CA VAL A 302 21.36 -11.97 8.64
C VAL A 302 21.09 -10.99 9.77
N PHE A 303 21.03 -9.68 9.46
CA PHE A 303 20.75 -8.65 10.46
C PHE A 303 19.35 -8.82 11.08
N GLN A 304 18.34 -9.13 10.24
CA GLN A 304 16.98 -9.42 10.69
C GLN A 304 16.95 -10.58 11.69
N ARG A 305 17.60 -11.71 11.36
CA ARG A 305 17.65 -12.89 12.24
C ARG A 305 18.31 -12.59 13.59
N GLU A 306 19.35 -11.78 13.61
CA GLU A 306 20.02 -11.38 14.85
C GLU A 306 19.18 -10.44 15.72
N LEU A 307 18.38 -9.56 15.08
CA LEU A 307 17.41 -8.72 15.78
C LEU A 307 16.24 -9.55 16.31
N ASP A 308 15.72 -10.48 15.51
CA ASP A 308 14.62 -11.37 15.91
C ASP A 308 15.00 -12.23 17.13
N ALA A 309 16.24 -12.75 17.17
CA ALA A 309 16.79 -13.47 18.32
C ALA A 309 16.84 -12.60 19.60
N ARG A 310 16.75 -11.27 19.48
CA ARG A 310 16.67 -10.29 20.57
C ARG A 310 15.25 -9.73 20.77
N GLY A 311 14.26 -10.37 20.14
CA GLY A 311 12.85 -10.01 20.28
C GLY A 311 12.43 -8.75 19.51
N VAL A 312 13.16 -8.36 18.45
CA VAL A 312 12.84 -7.22 17.59
C VAL A 312 12.37 -7.69 16.22
N CYS A 313 11.13 -7.37 15.85
CA CYS A 313 10.53 -7.72 14.57
C CYS A 313 10.71 -6.60 13.55
N ILE A 314 11.37 -6.90 12.43
CA ILE A 314 11.58 -6.02 11.27
C ILE A 314 11.38 -6.79 9.96
N SER A 315 11.30 -6.09 8.83
CA SER A 315 11.26 -6.71 7.49
C SER A 315 12.51 -6.41 6.66
N VAL A 316 12.94 -7.38 5.85
CA VAL A 316 14.04 -7.17 4.88
C VAL A 316 13.53 -6.52 3.60
N LYS A 317 12.34 -6.95 3.14
CA LYS A 317 11.65 -6.47 1.93
C LYS A 317 10.15 -6.50 2.16
N SER A 318 9.35 -6.29 1.11
CA SER A 318 7.93 -6.63 1.20
C SER A 318 7.78 -8.13 1.52
N ALA A 319 6.85 -8.48 2.41
CA ALA A 319 6.65 -9.86 2.91
C ALA A 319 6.42 -10.91 1.80
N CYS A 320 6.01 -10.47 0.60
CA CYS A 320 5.73 -11.33 -0.55
C CYS A 320 6.93 -11.51 -1.50
N SER A 321 8.13 -11.05 -1.15
CA SER A 321 9.33 -11.16 -2.00
C SER A 321 10.10 -12.44 -1.72
N SER A 322 10.65 -13.08 -2.77
CA SER A 322 11.50 -14.29 -2.61
C SER A 322 12.79 -13.98 -1.86
N ASP A 323 13.22 -14.91 -0.98
CA ASP A 323 14.44 -14.79 -0.19
C ASP A 323 15.71 -14.78 -1.08
N GLY A 324 16.72 -14.04 -0.61
CA GLY A 324 18.05 -14.03 -1.22
C GLY A 324 18.23 -13.09 -2.43
N LEU A 325 17.17 -12.45 -2.94
CA LEU A 325 17.28 -11.44 -4.00
C LEU A 325 17.47 -10.02 -3.41
N PRO A 326 18.16 -9.11 -4.11
CA PRO A 326 18.28 -7.73 -3.68
C PRO A 326 16.91 -7.02 -3.67
N SER A 327 16.74 -6.02 -2.80
CA SER A 327 15.57 -5.12 -2.84
C SER A 327 15.54 -4.40 -4.20
N ARG A 328 14.39 -4.49 -4.92
CA ARG A 328 14.20 -3.79 -6.18
C ARG A 328 14.15 -2.28 -5.99
N ALA A 329 13.47 -1.84 -4.94
CA ALA A 329 13.34 -0.42 -4.61
C ALA A 329 14.70 0.22 -4.28
N VAL A 330 15.46 -0.39 -3.37
CA VAL A 330 16.79 0.11 -3.02
C VAL A 330 17.75 0.05 -4.22
N PHE A 331 17.65 -0.97 -5.07
CA PHE A 331 18.48 -1.07 -6.28
C PHE A 331 18.10 -0.01 -7.31
N ALA A 332 16.81 0.24 -7.54
CA ALA A 332 16.34 1.24 -8.49
C ALA A 332 16.85 2.66 -8.14
N VAL A 333 16.98 2.97 -6.83
CA VAL A 333 17.46 4.29 -6.37
C VAL A 333 18.97 4.36 -6.29
N SER A 334 19.62 3.29 -5.79
CA SER A 334 21.06 3.32 -5.47
C SER A 334 21.97 2.82 -6.58
N HIS A 335 21.45 2.06 -7.53
CA HIS A 335 22.19 1.27 -8.53
C HIS A 335 23.29 0.39 -7.91
N ASP A 336 23.20 0.13 -6.61
CA ASP A 336 24.17 -0.65 -5.84
C ASP A 336 23.53 -1.96 -5.34
N ARG A 337 23.90 -3.06 -6.01
CA ARG A 337 23.41 -4.40 -5.68
C ARG A 337 23.82 -4.84 -4.26
N ARG A 338 25.00 -4.43 -3.77
CA ARG A 338 25.47 -4.78 -2.42
C ARG A 338 24.63 -4.05 -1.38
N ASN A 339 24.37 -2.77 -1.59
CA ASN A 339 23.48 -2.00 -0.74
C ASN A 339 22.08 -2.61 -0.70
N ALA A 340 21.51 -2.97 -1.86
CA ALA A 340 20.18 -3.58 -1.96
C ALA A 340 20.09 -4.97 -1.29
N LEU A 341 21.18 -5.75 -1.24
CA LEU A 341 21.25 -7.02 -0.51
C LEU A 341 21.38 -6.85 1.01
N SER A 342 21.94 -5.72 1.44
CA SER A 342 22.18 -5.38 2.85
C SER A 342 21.02 -4.62 3.46
N SER A 343 20.01 -4.24 2.67
CA SER A 343 18.92 -3.37 3.12
C SER A 343 17.85 -4.13 3.91
N TRP A 344 17.21 -3.41 4.84
CA TRP A 344 16.07 -3.85 5.62
C TRP A 344 15.28 -2.63 6.12
N ARG A 345 14.07 -2.87 6.62
CA ARG A 345 13.09 -1.82 6.91
C ARG A 345 12.61 -1.88 8.36
N ILE A 346 12.61 -0.73 9.01
CA ILE A 346 11.85 -0.43 10.22
C ILE A 346 10.55 0.23 9.79
N SER A 347 9.43 -0.15 10.38
CA SER A 347 8.20 0.60 10.22
C SER A 347 7.54 0.89 11.57
N LEU A 348 7.31 2.18 11.80
CA LEU A 348 6.81 2.78 13.03
C LEU A 348 5.29 2.94 13.02
N SER A 349 4.72 3.04 14.20
CA SER A 349 3.31 3.25 14.47
C SER A 349 3.11 4.34 15.50
N HIS A 350 1.89 4.87 15.59
CA HIS A 350 1.48 5.69 16.74
C HIS A 350 1.45 4.88 18.06
N LEU A 351 1.52 3.56 17.98
CA LEU A 351 1.63 2.67 19.14
C LEU A 351 3.09 2.46 19.60
N THR A 352 4.05 2.82 18.75
CA THR A 352 5.48 2.71 19.09
C THR A 352 5.84 3.71 20.17
N THR A 353 6.51 3.25 21.22
CA THR A 353 6.92 4.08 22.37
C THR A 353 8.37 4.53 22.24
N GLU A 354 8.74 5.59 22.97
CA GLU A 354 10.15 6.02 23.09
C GLU A 354 11.03 4.96 23.75
N GLN A 355 10.47 4.17 24.68
CA GLN A 355 11.18 3.07 25.32
C GLN A 355 11.51 1.97 24.32
N GLU A 356 10.58 1.59 23.44
CA GLU A 356 10.84 0.61 22.38
C GLU A 356 11.94 1.08 21.42
N ILE A 357 12.02 2.38 21.13
CA ILE A 357 13.13 2.94 20.32
C ILE A 357 14.46 2.83 21.09
N THR A 358 14.47 3.08 22.39
CA THR A 358 15.67 2.93 23.22
C THR A 358 16.14 1.48 23.26
N ASP A 359 15.23 0.55 23.51
CA ASP A 359 15.51 -0.89 23.57
C ASP A 359 15.93 -1.44 22.19
N PHE A 360 15.32 -0.95 21.12
CA PHE A 360 15.74 -1.24 19.75
C PHE A 360 17.19 -0.81 19.51
N MET A 361 17.56 0.41 19.89
CA MET A 361 18.93 0.91 19.71
C MET A 361 19.97 0.09 20.48
N GLN A 362 19.62 -0.42 21.67
CA GLN A 362 20.50 -1.34 22.41
C GLN A 362 20.65 -2.69 21.69
N ALA A 363 19.56 -3.26 21.19
CA ALA A 363 19.60 -4.49 20.41
C ALA A 363 20.37 -4.30 19.10
N PHE A 364 20.16 -3.16 18.44
CA PHE A 364 20.89 -2.78 17.21
C PHE A 364 22.40 -2.70 17.45
N ASP A 365 22.85 -1.99 18.50
CA ASP A 365 24.25 -1.87 18.88
C ASP A 365 24.93 -3.24 19.07
N ALA A 366 24.27 -4.12 19.82
CA ALA A 366 24.76 -5.49 20.02
C ALA A 366 24.89 -6.28 18.71
N CYS A 367 23.89 -6.18 17.80
CA CYS A 367 23.93 -6.84 16.49
C CYS A 367 25.02 -6.21 15.60
N TYR A 368 25.13 -4.89 15.57
CA TYR A 368 26.10 -4.17 14.77
C TYR A 368 27.52 -4.57 15.16
N ASN A 369 27.85 -4.55 16.45
CA ASN A 369 29.17 -4.94 16.95
C ASN A 369 29.50 -6.40 16.64
N ALA A 370 28.53 -7.32 16.78
CA ALA A 370 28.74 -8.73 16.50
C ALA A 370 28.95 -9.06 15.00
N LEU A 371 28.30 -8.30 14.10
CA LEU A 371 28.27 -8.60 12.68
C LEU A 371 29.26 -7.76 11.84
N THR A 372 29.85 -6.72 12.42
CA THR A 372 30.72 -5.80 11.67
C THR A 372 32.19 -5.78 12.13
N GLN A 373 32.53 -6.64 13.09
CA GLN A 373 33.94 -6.86 13.53
C GLN A 373 34.78 -7.51 12.46
#